data_7b097c64b137a0bc5f19ae9e8cc36b2b
#
_entry.id   7b097c64b137a0bc5f19ae9e8cc36b2b
#
_cell.length_a   1.000
_cell.length_b   1.000
_cell.length_c   1.000
_cell.angle_alpha   90.00
_cell.angle_beta   90.00
_cell.angle_gamma   90.00
#
_symmetry.space_group_name_H-M   'P 1'
#
loop_
_entity.id
_entity.type
_entity.pdbx_description
1 polymer ?
#
loop_
_entity_poly.entity_id
_entity_poly.type
_entity_poly.pdbx_seq_one_letter_code
_entity_poly.pdbx_strand_id
1 'polypeptide(L)'
;MLRKVILCPNPYRDAQLRVAKEAKRVLDEVGCPNVVCLPFRNQEPPEGYGLNIEPLQQEIRGADMIIAFGGDGTILHLSKTAAHRDIPVLGVNLGSLGFMAELESKDLSRLRDLCDGKYEIESHMMLDVSVQRDGRVIYSNLALNLSLIHI
;
A
#
# COMPACT_ATOMS: atom_id res chain seq x y z
N MET A 1 3.29 14.05 -13.88
CA MET A 1 3.49 12.65 -14.32
C MET A 1 4.18 11.90 -13.20
N LEU A 2 3.65 10.77 -12.76
CA LEU A 2 4.26 9.95 -11.72
C LEU A 2 5.60 9.37 -12.21
N ARG A 3 6.64 9.49 -11.39
CA ARG A 3 8.00 9.03 -11.70
C ARG A 3 8.25 7.61 -11.19
N LYS A 4 7.51 7.21 -10.15
CA LYS A 4 7.66 5.89 -9.52
C LYS A 4 6.44 5.52 -8.69
N VAL A 5 5.78 4.44 -9.07
CA VAL A 5 4.66 3.83 -8.34
C VAL A 5 5.10 2.52 -7.72
N ILE A 6 4.80 2.30 -6.44
CA ILE A 6 5.07 1.03 -5.77
C ILE A 6 3.79 0.20 -5.69
N LEU A 7 3.83 -1.01 -6.21
CA LEU A 7 2.76 -1.99 -6.10
C LEU A 7 3.04 -2.90 -4.89
N CYS A 8 2.18 -2.84 -3.87
CA CYS A 8 2.33 -3.60 -2.63
C CYS A 8 1.24 -4.66 -2.47
N PRO A 9 1.35 -5.82 -3.12
CA PRO A 9 0.39 -6.90 -2.94
C PRO A 9 0.57 -7.63 -1.61
N ASN A 10 -0.55 -7.97 -0.98
CA ASN A 10 -0.58 -8.90 0.13
C ASN A 10 -0.66 -10.33 -0.41
N PRO A 11 0.40 -11.16 -0.34
CA PRO A 11 0.42 -12.49 -0.96
C PRO A 11 -0.55 -13.48 -0.32
N TYR A 12 -1.05 -13.21 0.90
CA TYR A 12 -2.09 -14.01 1.55
C TYR A 12 -3.50 -13.73 1.01
N ARG A 13 -3.67 -12.60 0.30
CA ARG A 13 -4.95 -12.18 -0.27
C ARG A 13 -4.93 -12.19 -1.79
N ASP A 14 -3.80 -11.91 -2.41
CA ASP A 14 -3.59 -11.93 -3.86
C ASP A 14 -2.94 -13.26 -4.28
N ALA A 15 -3.74 -14.27 -4.51
CA ALA A 15 -3.24 -15.58 -4.93
C ALA A 15 -2.36 -15.48 -6.18
N GLN A 16 -1.10 -15.94 -6.07
CA GLN A 16 -0.08 -15.84 -7.12
C GLN A 16 0.15 -14.40 -7.63
N LEU A 17 -0.18 -13.39 -6.84
CA LEU A 17 -0.07 -11.97 -7.18
C LEU A 17 -0.77 -11.59 -8.49
N ARG A 18 -1.90 -12.23 -8.79
CA ARG A 18 -2.62 -12.05 -10.06
C ARG A 18 -3.12 -10.63 -10.26
N VAL A 19 -3.67 -10.03 -9.21
CA VAL A 19 -4.20 -8.66 -9.28
C VAL A 19 -3.07 -7.66 -9.42
N ALA A 20 -1.98 -7.84 -8.68
CA ALA A 20 -0.79 -7.00 -8.80
C ALA A 20 -0.12 -7.13 -10.18
N LYS A 21 -0.07 -8.33 -10.78
CA LYS A 21 0.41 -8.54 -12.15
C LYS A 21 -0.42 -7.79 -13.16
N GLU A 22 -1.73 -7.86 -13.03
CA GLU A 22 -2.65 -7.14 -13.92
C GLU A 22 -2.50 -5.62 -13.76
N ALA A 23 -2.41 -5.13 -12.52
CA ALA A 23 -2.14 -3.72 -12.27
C ALA A 23 -0.82 -3.26 -12.88
N LYS A 24 0.24 -4.07 -12.71
CA LYS A 24 1.54 -3.81 -13.34
C LYS A 24 1.41 -3.73 -14.85
N ARG A 25 0.73 -4.67 -15.49
CA ARG A 25 0.50 -4.67 -16.93
C ARG A 25 -0.21 -3.38 -17.38
N VAL A 26 -1.26 -2.96 -16.68
CA VAL A 26 -2.00 -1.72 -16.98
C VAL A 26 -1.09 -0.49 -16.91
N LEU A 27 -0.23 -0.41 -15.89
CA LEU A 27 0.71 0.71 -15.74
C LEU A 27 1.83 0.68 -16.77
N ASP A 28 2.35 -0.51 -17.09
CA ASP A 28 3.40 -0.67 -18.11
C ASP A 28 2.89 -0.26 -19.51
N GLU A 29 1.62 -0.58 -19.85
CA GLU A 29 0.98 -0.19 -21.12
C GLU A 29 0.91 1.33 -21.34
N VAL A 30 0.81 2.10 -20.25
CA VAL A 30 0.78 3.58 -20.32
C VAL A 30 2.15 4.21 -19.99
N GLY A 31 3.19 3.39 -19.86
CA GLY A 31 4.54 3.87 -19.59
C GLY A 31 4.73 4.46 -18.19
N CYS A 32 3.93 4.04 -17.21
CA CYS A 32 4.05 4.48 -15.82
C CYS A 32 5.11 3.66 -15.09
N PRO A 33 6.24 4.25 -14.66
CA PRO A 33 7.28 3.51 -13.96
C PRO A 33 6.75 2.91 -12.66
N ASN A 34 6.91 1.61 -12.50
CA ASN A 34 6.40 0.90 -11.33
C ASN A 34 7.32 -0.23 -10.88
N VAL A 35 7.23 -0.57 -9.61
CA VAL A 35 7.99 -1.66 -8.98
C VAL A 35 7.09 -2.42 -8.01
N VAL A 36 7.28 -3.73 -7.90
CA VAL A 36 6.53 -4.58 -6.97
C VAL A 36 7.37 -4.78 -5.71
N CYS A 37 6.75 -4.51 -4.55
CA CYS A 37 7.35 -4.70 -3.23
C CYS A 37 6.36 -5.44 -2.32
N LEU A 38 6.86 -6.25 -1.39
CA LEU A 38 5.97 -6.85 -0.38
C LEU A 38 5.75 -5.89 0.80
N PRO A 39 4.52 -5.84 1.36
CA PRO A 39 4.18 -4.91 2.43
C PRO A 39 4.82 -5.24 3.78
N PHE A 40 5.19 -6.49 4.03
CA PHE A 40 5.70 -6.96 5.32
C PHE A 40 7.18 -7.31 5.27
N ARG A 41 7.95 -6.90 6.28
CA ARG A 41 9.43 -6.97 6.32
C ARG A 41 10.02 -8.38 6.24
N ASN A 42 9.33 -9.39 6.71
CA ASN A 42 9.84 -10.76 6.86
C ASN A 42 9.24 -11.72 5.83
N GLN A 43 8.70 -11.19 4.74
CA GLN A 43 8.22 -12.03 3.64
C GLN A 43 9.37 -12.27 2.68
N GLU A 44 9.79 -13.50 2.57
CA GLU A 44 10.59 -13.92 1.42
C GLU A 44 9.69 -13.85 0.19
N PRO A 45 10.20 -13.29 -0.93
CA PRO A 45 9.45 -13.33 -2.18
C PRO A 45 9.15 -14.78 -2.50
N PRO A 46 7.88 -15.16 -2.63
CA PRO A 46 7.56 -16.53 -3.00
C PRO A 46 8.19 -16.84 -4.35
N GLU A 47 8.92 -17.95 -4.43
CA GLU A 47 9.49 -18.42 -5.69
C GLU A 47 8.40 -18.70 -6.72
N GLY A 48 8.64 -18.37 -7.98
CA GLY A 48 7.78 -18.79 -9.09
C GLY A 48 6.66 -17.82 -9.48
N TYR A 49 6.57 -16.62 -8.88
CA TYR A 49 5.53 -15.67 -9.28
C TYR A 49 5.79 -14.94 -10.61
N GLY A 50 6.99 -15.06 -11.20
CA GLY A 50 7.32 -14.41 -12.45
C GLY A 50 7.29 -12.87 -12.39
N LEU A 51 7.50 -12.32 -11.20
CA LEU A 51 7.67 -10.89 -10.94
C LEU A 51 9.01 -10.66 -10.24
N ASN A 52 9.69 -9.59 -10.62
CA ASN A 52 10.79 -9.08 -9.83
C ASN A 52 10.20 -8.33 -8.62
N ILE A 53 10.54 -8.76 -7.41
CA ILE A 53 10.06 -8.19 -6.16
C ILE A 53 11.24 -7.54 -5.47
N GLU A 54 11.13 -6.23 -5.25
CA GLU A 54 12.18 -5.42 -4.66
C GLU A 54 11.91 -5.10 -3.19
N PRO A 55 12.94 -4.82 -2.39
CA PRO A 55 12.76 -4.45 -0.98
C PRO A 55 12.07 -3.09 -0.85
N LEU A 56 10.89 -3.05 -0.22
CA LEU A 56 10.11 -1.83 -0.03
C LEU A 56 10.92 -0.68 0.59
N GLN A 57 11.80 -0.98 1.54
CA GLN A 57 12.59 0.05 2.24
C GLN A 57 13.59 0.78 1.34
N GLN A 58 14.05 0.12 0.29
CA GLN A 58 14.94 0.73 -0.70
C GLN A 58 14.10 1.52 -1.72
N GLU A 59 13.04 0.90 -2.22
CA GLU A 59 12.22 1.43 -3.28
C GLU A 59 11.33 2.60 -2.87
N ILE A 60 10.96 2.69 -1.60
CA ILE A 60 10.10 3.76 -1.09
C ILE A 60 10.73 5.15 -1.18
N ARG A 61 12.06 5.21 -1.29
CA ARG A 61 12.74 6.48 -1.52
C ARG A 61 12.47 6.98 -2.93
N GLY A 62 11.84 8.15 -3.02
CA GLY A 62 11.48 8.76 -4.29
C GLY A 62 10.27 8.15 -4.98
N ALA A 63 9.48 7.36 -4.27
CA ALA A 63 8.16 6.94 -4.73
C ALA A 63 7.18 8.09 -4.67
N ASP A 64 6.34 8.22 -5.68
CA ASP A 64 5.29 9.23 -5.75
C ASP A 64 3.95 8.68 -5.24
N MET A 65 3.76 7.35 -5.22
CA MET A 65 2.54 6.69 -4.77
C MET A 65 2.80 5.22 -4.40
N ILE A 66 2.02 4.72 -3.44
CA ILE A 66 1.93 3.29 -3.11
C ILE A 66 0.54 2.80 -3.48
N ILE A 67 0.44 1.70 -4.22
CA ILE A 67 -0.82 0.99 -4.46
C ILE A 67 -0.81 -0.28 -3.60
N ALA A 68 -1.71 -0.34 -2.63
CA ALA A 68 -1.85 -1.46 -1.70
C ALA A 68 -2.92 -2.43 -2.18
N PHE A 69 -2.56 -3.69 -2.40
CA PHE A 69 -3.52 -4.72 -2.79
C PHE A 69 -3.82 -5.63 -1.60
N GLY A 70 -5.04 -5.54 -1.08
CA GLY A 70 -5.44 -6.29 0.12
C GLY A 70 -6.75 -5.80 0.71
N GLY A 71 -6.86 -5.82 2.01
CA GLY A 71 -7.92 -5.20 2.77
C GLY A 71 -7.38 -4.06 3.64
N ASP A 72 -8.24 -3.50 4.50
CA ASP A 72 -7.91 -2.38 5.39
C ASP A 72 -6.62 -2.59 6.20
N GLY A 73 -6.38 -3.83 6.68
CA GLY A 73 -5.16 -4.16 7.42
C GLY A 73 -3.87 -3.96 6.62
N THR A 74 -3.89 -4.23 5.31
CA THR A 74 -2.73 -3.99 4.43
C THR A 74 -2.50 -2.50 4.24
N ILE A 75 -3.57 -1.73 4.04
CA ILE A 75 -3.52 -0.27 3.90
C ILE A 75 -3.00 0.37 5.19
N LEU A 76 -3.55 -0.02 6.35
CA LEU A 76 -3.12 0.46 7.66
C LEU A 76 -1.63 0.18 7.94
N HIS A 77 -1.15 -1.00 7.53
CA HIS A 77 0.26 -1.34 7.70
C HIS A 77 1.17 -0.43 6.87
N LEU A 78 0.80 -0.17 5.62
CA LEU A 78 1.57 0.68 4.70
C LEU A 78 1.45 2.16 5.05
N SER A 79 0.31 2.61 5.58
CA SER A 79 0.04 4.02 5.90
C SER A 79 1.08 4.64 6.83
N LYS A 80 1.60 3.88 7.80
CA LYS A 80 2.67 4.36 8.68
C LYS A 80 3.95 4.69 7.93
N THR A 81 4.35 3.78 7.07
CA THR A 81 5.58 3.94 6.28
C THR A 81 5.41 5.06 5.26
N ALA A 82 4.22 5.20 4.69
CA ALA A 82 3.85 6.24 3.73
C ALA A 82 3.78 7.61 4.39
N ALA A 83 3.12 7.73 5.56
CA ALA A 83 2.95 8.98 6.29
C ALA A 83 4.27 9.65 6.67
N HIS A 84 5.28 8.88 7.07
CA HIS A 84 6.62 9.43 7.38
C HIS A 84 7.34 10.03 6.16
N ARG A 85 6.79 9.90 4.95
CA ARG A 85 7.40 10.33 3.68
C ARG A 85 6.45 11.14 2.80
N ASP A 86 5.27 11.48 3.29
CA ASP A 86 4.22 12.16 2.53
C ASP A 86 3.88 11.46 1.21
N ILE A 87 3.88 10.13 1.20
CA ILE A 87 3.54 9.34 0.02
C ILE A 87 2.07 8.93 0.10
N PRO A 88 1.23 9.31 -0.89
CA PRO A 88 -0.15 8.88 -0.94
C PRO A 88 -0.27 7.36 -1.14
N VAL A 89 -1.31 6.77 -0.54
CA VAL A 89 -1.63 5.35 -0.65
C VAL A 89 -2.98 5.19 -1.32
N LEU A 90 -3.01 4.42 -2.40
CA LEU A 90 -4.24 3.98 -3.08
C LEU A 90 -4.54 2.54 -2.69
N GLY A 91 -5.71 2.26 -2.14
CA GLY A 91 -6.14 0.92 -1.78
C GLY A 91 -6.89 0.22 -2.91
N VAL A 92 -6.51 -1.03 -3.21
CA VAL A 92 -7.25 -1.95 -4.08
C VAL A 92 -7.75 -3.12 -3.24
N ASN A 93 -9.06 -3.22 -3.08
CA ASN A 93 -9.69 -4.26 -2.28
C ASN A 93 -9.66 -5.62 -2.98
N LEU A 94 -9.22 -6.65 -2.25
CA LEU A 94 -9.13 -8.04 -2.73
C LEU A 94 -10.12 -8.99 -2.01
N GLY A 95 -11.06 -8.47 -1.27
CA GLY A 95 -11.95 -9.31 -0.48
C GLY A 95 -13.30 -8.67 -0.22
N SER A 96 -13.82 -8.86 0.99
CA SER A 96 -15.01 -8.15 1.45
C SER A 96 -14.76 -6.64 1.46
N LEU A 97 -15.79 -5.88 1.12
CA LEU A 97 -15.73 -4.42 1.08
C LEU A 97 -15.17 -3.87 2.41
N GLY A 98 -14.05 -3.18 2.33
CA GLY A 98 -13.47 -2.43 3.44
C GLY A 98 -13.89 -0.97 3.40
N PHE A 99 -13.42 -0.19 4.38
CA PHE A 99 -13.71 1.24 4.48
C PHE A 99 -12.60 2.13 3.90
N MET A 100 -11.44 1.55 3.56
CA MET A 100 -10.23 2.31 3.24
C MET A 100 -9.74 2.13 1.80
N ALA A 101 -10.32 1.20 1.05
CA ALA A 101 -9.92 0.97 -0.34
C ALA A 101 -10.85 1.71 -1.30
N GLU A 102 -10.26 2.42 -2.27
CA GLU A 102 -10.95 3.24 -3.26
C GLU A 102 -11.29 2.46 -4.53
N LEU A 103 -10.56 1.38 -4.81
CA LEU A 103 -10.76 0.56 -5.99
C LEU A 103 -11.04 -0.90 -5.61
N GLU A 104 -11.77 -1.58 -6.48
CA GLU A 104 -11.89 -3.04 -6.46
C GLU A 104 -11.01 -3.66 -7.54
N SER A 105 -10.73 -4.96 -7.42
CA SER A 105 -9.91 -5.68 -8.41
C SER A 105 -10.47 -5.66 -9.84
N LYS A 106 -11.76 -5.40 -10.01
CA LYS A 106 -12.39 -5.23 -11.34
C LYS A 106 -12.11 -3.86 -11.98
N ASP A 107 -11.67 -2.87 -11.19
CA ASP A 107 -11.54 -1.48 -11.62
C ASP A 107 -10.09 -1.11 -11.98
N LEU A 108 -9.19 -2.07 -12.13
CA LEU A 108 -7.76 -1.84 -12.39
C LEU A 108 -7.48 -1.01 -13.65
N SER A 109 -8.39 -1.01 -14.64
CA SER A 109 -8.25 -0.17 -15.83
C SER A 109 -8.18 1.32 -15.50
N ARG A 110 -8.76 1.75 -14.35
CA ARG A 110 -8.71 3.13 -13.87
C ARG A 110 -7.32 3.57 -13.40
N LEU A 111 -6.40 2.63 -13.19
CA LEU A 111 -5.01 2.97 -12.88
C LEU A 111 -4.33 3.78 -14.00
N ARG A 112 -4.85 3.74 -15.22
CA ARG A 112 -4.40 4.61 -16.32
C ARG A 112 -4.61 6.08 -16.00
N ASP A 113 -5.69 6.41 -15.28
CA ASP A 113 -6.02 7.77 -14.88
C ASP A 113 -4.93 8.40 -13.98
N LEU A 114 -4.20 7.58 -13.21
CA LEU A 114 -3.07 8.05 -12.38
C LEU A 114 -1.97 8.67 -13.24
N CYS A 115 -1.65 8.05 -14.37
CA CYS A 115 -0.59 8.54 -15.26
C CYS A 115 -1.01 9.83 -15.98
N ASP A 116 -2.31 10.01 -16.20
CA ASP A 116 -2.92 11.22 -16.75
C ASP A 116 -3.08 12.34 -15.70
N GLY A 117 -2.77 12.08 -14.42
CA GLY A 117 -2.98 13.03 -13.33
C GLY A 117 -4.45 13.25 -12.97
N LYS A 118 -5.34 12.34 -13.39
CA LYS A 118 -6.79 12.40 -13.11
C LYS A 118 -7.12 11.73 -11.78
N TYR A 119 -6.61 12.26 -10.70
CA TYR A 119 -6.89 11.80 -9.33
C TYR A 119 -6.81 12.96 -8.35
N GLU A 120 -7.46 12.81 -7.23
CA GLU A 120 -7.38 13.71 -6.09
C GLU A 120 -6.75 13.00 -4.90
N ILE A 121 -6.02 13.75 -4.08
CA ILE A 121 -5.43 13.23 -2.85
C ILE A 121 -6.25 13.75 -1.68
N GLU A 122 -6.81 12.83 -0.92
CA GLU A 122 -7.50 13.13 0.34
C GLU A 122 -6.52 13.02 1.51
N SER A 123 -6.57 14.00 2.42
CA SER A 123 -5.73 13.99 3.62
C SER A 123 -6.50 13.41 4.79
N HIS A 124 -5.97 12.35 5.39
CA HIS A 124 -6.51 11.72 6.58
C HIS A 124 -5.69 12.10 7.81
N MET A 125 -6.38 12.48 8.90
CA MET A 125 -5.73 12.73 10.18
C MET A 125 -5.23 11.41 10.79
N MET A 126 -4.02 11.44 11.31
CA MET A 126 -3.46 10.34 12.10
C MET A 126 -3.28 10.78 13.55
N LEU A 127 -3.41 9.84 14.47
CA LEU A 127 -3.15 10.05 15.89
C LEU A 127 -1.75 9.56 16.24
N ASP A 128 -0.99 10.38 16.94
CA ASP A 128 0.23 9.96 17.62
C ASP A 128 -0.14 9.43 19.00
N VAL A 129 0.09 8.14 19.23
CA VAL A 129 -0.28 7.43 20.44
C VAL A 129 0.98 7.05 21.20
N SER A 130 1.06 7.45 22.46
CA SER A 130 2.15 7.05 23.33
C SER A 130 1.65 6.39 24.61
N VAL A 131 2.40 5.39 25.07
CA VAL A 131 2.22 4.75 26.38
C VAL A 131 3.32 5.24 27.31
N GLN A 132 2.92 5.77 28.47
CA GLN A 132 3.85 6.24 29.49
C GLN A 132 3.77 5.35 30.73
N ARG A 133 4.93 5.10 31.33
CA ARG A 133 5.07 4.42 32.63
C ARG A 133 6.18 5.12 33.42
N ASP A 134 5.89 5.45 34.67
CA ASP A 134 6.83 6.13 35.57
C ASP A 134 7.46 7.40 34.96
N GLY A 135 6.64 8.20 34.26
CA GLY A 135 7.07 9.44 33.62
C GLY A 135 7.91 9.25 32.35
N ARG A 136 8.06 8.03 31.85
CA ARG A 136 8.82 7.73 30.63
C ARG A 136 7.90 7.16 29.55
N VAL A 137 8.09 7.61 28.30
CA VAL A 137 7.44 7.01 27.14
C VAL A 137 8.10 5.66 26.88
N ILE A 138 7.32 4.58 26.97
CA ILE A 138 7.79 3.20 26.74
C ILE A 138 7.34 2.66 25.37
N TYR A 139 6.39 3.33 24.73
CA TYR A 139 5.91 2.97 23.41
C TYR A 139 5.31 4.19 22.72
N SER A 140 5.56 4.36 21.42
CA SER A 140 4.91 5.39 20.60
C SER A 140 4.58 4.82 19.23
N ASN A 141 3.45 5.22 18.67
CA ASN A 141 2.98 4.74 17.37
C ASN A 141 1.96 5.67 16.74
N LEU A 142 1.88 5.65 15.39
CA LEU A 142 0.82 6.31 14.63
C LEU A 142 -0.37 5.38 14.46
N ALA A 143 -1.58 5.92 14.61
CA ALA A 143 -2.85 5.24 14.34
C ALA A 143 -3.67 6.03 13.32
N LEU A 144 -4.09 5.38 12.24
CA LEU A 144 -4.99 5.93 11.24
C LEU A 144 -6.45 5.52 11.51
N ASN A 145 -6.65 4.32 12.08
CA ASN A 145 -7.96 3.81 12.45
C ASN A 145 -7.85 3.00 13.75
N LEU A 146 -8.97 2.88 14.47
CA LEU A 146 -9.03 2.12 15.72
C LEU A 146 -9.45 0.68 15.43
N SER A 147 -8.63 -0.28 15.90
CA SER A 147 -9.02 -1.67 16.03
C SER A 147 -9.35 -1.94 17.49
N LEU A 148 -10.63 -2.20 17.79
CA LEU A 148 -11.05 -2.65 19.12
C LEU A 148 -10.87 -4.17 19.18
N ILE A 149 -10.04 -4.64 20.10
CA ILE A 149 -9.92 -6.06 20.42
C ILE A 149 -10.75 -6.30 21.67
N HIS A 150 -11.78 -7.13 21.57
CA HIS A 150 -12.44 -7.69 22.74
C HIS A 150 -11.55 -8.81 23.29
N ILE A 151 -11.10 -8.62 24.51
CA ILE A 151 -10.39 -9.63 25.29
C ILE A 151 -11.41 -10.38 26.13
#